data_82efdd6c1c310abc9cd182d994f965cc
#
_entry.id   82efdd6c1c310abc9cd182d994f965cc
#
_cell.length_a   1.000
_cell.length_b   1.000
_cell.length_c   1.000
_cell.angle_alpha   90.00
_cell.angle_beta   90.00
_cell.angle_gamma   90.00
#
_symmetry.space_group_name_H-M   'P 1'
#
loop_
_entity.id
_entity.type
_entity.pdbx_description
1 polymer ?
#
loop_
_entity_poly.entity_id
_entity_poly.type
_entity_poly.pdbx_seq_one_letter_code
_entity_poly.pdbx_strand_id
1 'polypeptide(L)'
;MHFAVESTLVKVGGRAFAVGSVGIVVPFALGVFVIGPLLLPGQSQNTYLFLGATLSATSVGITGRVFRDLGKLGTPAARIVLGAAVIDDVLGLVILAVVSSLVQAGSVSVGQVSWIIAEAVLFLAGSIWIGRLIAPHSSRWLAQLDAGPSMLFAQVLATALALSWLAHAIGLAPIIGAFAAGLLFEPLFLKDFDRPAIVREIEPLLPQGEGGEPGLAERLRPILIKHTGHQHEHMIEPIGYFFVPVFFVLTGMQVDLKTLADPAIVAVALGVTAAAVAGKLAAGFFAGPAGKWVVGWGMVPRGEVGLIFAMAGKQLGVMNEAMFSVIVIMVILTTLITPPVLGWLLRRS
;
A
#
# COMPACT_ATOMS: atom_id res chain seq x y z
N MET A 1 -31.92 5.51 -9.20
CA MET A 1 -30.94 4.66 -8.50
C MET A 1 -29.47 4.98 -8.85
N HIS A 2 -29.14 5.39 -10.08
CA HIS A 2 -27.77 5.79 -10.49
C HIS A 2 -27.22 6.99 -9.70
N PHE A 3 -27.99 8.08 -9.54
CA PHE A 3 -27.57 9.28 -8.81
C PHE A 3 -27.22 9.03 -7.31
N ALA A 4 -27.89 8.09 -6.65
CA ALA A 4 -27.60 7.76 -5.24
C ALA A 4 -26.30 6.97 -5.09
N VAL A 5 -25.93 6.16 -6.08
CA VAL A 5 -24.67 5.37 -6.07
C VAL A 5 -23.47 6.28 -6.32
N GLU A 6 -23.57 7.20 -7.30
CA GLU A 6 -22.49 8.18 -7.58
C GLU A 6 -22.25 9.12 -6.40
N SER A 7 -23.31 9.66 -5.77
CA SER A 7 -23.17 10.53 -4.61
C SER A 7 -22.56 9.81 -3.39
N THR A 8 -22.79 8.51 -3.26
CA THR A 8 -22.20 7.69 -2.18
C THR A 8 -20.73 7.40 -2.45
N LEU A 9 -20.36 7.11 -3.70
CA LEU A 9 -18.96 6.90 -4.10
C LEU A 9 -18.12 8.17 -3.95
N VAL A 10 -18.63 9.32 -4.35
CA VAL A 10 -17.96 10.61 -4.17
C VAL A 10 -17.77 10.95 -2.68
N LYS A 11 -18.80 10.71 -1.85
CA LYS A 11 -18.70 10.94 -0.39
C LYS A 11 -17.72 10.00 0.30
N VAL A 12 -17.64 8.74 -0.13
CA VAL A 12 -16.64 7.77 0.38
C VAL A 12 -15.24 8.18 -0.06
N GLY A 13 -15.06 8.61 -1.32
CA GLY A 13 -13.79 9.09 -1.84
C GLY A 13 -13.27 10.33 -1.11
N GLY A 14 -14.11 11.31 -0.83
CA GLY A 14 -13.71 12.50 -0.06
C GLY A 14 -13.28 12.17 1.38
N ARG A 15 -13.95 11.21 2.05
CA ARG A 15 -13.54 10.75 3.38
C ARG A 15 -12.26 9.94 3.34
N ALA A 16 -12.11 9.05 2.36
CA ALA A 16 -10.88 8.30 2.16
C ALA A 16 -9.69 9.25 1.94
N PHE A 17 -9.88 10.31 1.15
CA PHE A 17 -8.86 11.33 0.94
C PHE A 17 -8.52 12.07 2.24
N ALA A 18 -9.51 12.51 3.00
CA ALA A 18 -9.29 13.19 4.28
C ALA A 18 -8.58 12.27 5.29
N VAL A 19 -9.03 11.02 5.43
CA VAL A 19 -8.40 10.02 6.31
C VAL A 19 -6.97 9.72 5.88
N GLY A 20 -6.70 9.50 4.61
CA GLY A 20 -5.36 9.26 4.07
C GLY A 20 -4.44 10.47 4.31
N SER A 21 -4.88 11.67 3.94
CA SER A 21 -4.07 12.90 4.10
C SER A 21 -3.76 13.21 5.57
N VAL A 22 -4.76 13.15 6.45
CA VAL A 22 -4.54 13.37 7.89
C VAL A 22 -3.70 12.24 8.48
N GLY A 23 -3.94 11.00 8.03
CA GLY A 23 -3.18 9.80 8.42
C GLY A 23 -1.70 9.84 8.03
N ILE A 24 -1.31 10.72 7.14
CA ILE A 24 0.09 11.01 6.78
C ILE A 24 0.61 12.22 7.53
N VAL A 25 -0.09 13.35 7.41
CA VAL A 25 0.40 14.64 7.92
C VAL A 25 0.58 14.61 9.44
N VAL A 26 -0.37 14.04 10.18
CA VAL A 26 -0.31 14.03 11.64
C VAL A 26 0.84 13.14 12.15
N PRO A 27 0.99 11.86 11.75
CA PRO A 27 2.12 11.06 12.20
C PRO A 27 3.47 11.61 11.74
N PHE A 28 3.55 12.17 10.52
CA PHE A 28 4.76 12.81 10.03
C PHE A 28 5.16 13.99 10.92
N ALA A 29 4.24 14.92 11.17
CA ALA A 29 4.49 16.08 12.02
C ALA A 29 4.83 15.68 13.46
N LEU A 30 4.12 14.70 14.02
CA LEU A 30 4.44 14.15 15.34
C LEU A 30 5.86 13.58 15.37
N GLY A 31 6.26 12.80 14.36
CA GLY A 31 7.59 12.23 14.27
C GLY A 31 8.69 13.28 14.19
N VAL A 32 8.51 14.28 13.32
CA VAL A 32 9.51 15.31 13.07
C VAL A 32 9.65 16.31 14.22
N PHE A 33 8.52 16.82 14.72
CA PHE A 33 8.53 18.00 15.60
C PHE A 33 8.33 17.68 17.08
N VAL A 34 7.82 16.49 17.42
CA VAL A 34 7.51 16.13 18.80
C VAL A 34 8.34 14.93 19.24
N ILE A 35 8.13 13.79 18.62
CA ILE A 35 8.66 12.49 19.06
C ILE A 35 10.16 12.39 18.81
N GLY A 36 10.62 12.84 17.63
CA GLY A 36 12.04 12.88 17.30
C GLY A 36 12.84 13.68 18.32
N PRO A 37 12.57 14.97 18.52
CA PRO A 37 13.28 15.78 19.51
C PRO A 37 13.13 15.30 20.95
N LEU A 38 11.96 14.78 21.34
CA LEU A 38 11.67 14.37 22.72
C LEU A 38 12.35 13.04 23.10
N LEU A 39 12.24 12.02 22.23
CA LEU A 39 12.71 10.67 22.55
C LEU A 39 14.12 10.38 22.01
N LEU A 40 14.58 11.15 21.05
CA LEU A 40 15.87 10.98 20.35
C LEU A 40 16.64 12.31 20.31
N PRO A 41 16.91 12.95 21.48
CA PRO A 41 17.56 14.24 21.51
C PRO A 41 18.95 14.19 20.87
N GLY A 42 19.33 15.25 20.17
CA GLY A 42 20.66 15.37 19.54
C GLY A 42 20.81 14.66 18.19
N GLN A 43 19.78 14.04 17.66
CA GLN A 43 19.81 13.52 16.29
C GLN A 43 19.66 14.64 15.25
N SER A 44 20.07 14.36 14.01
CA SER A 44 19.96 15.32 12.92
C SER A 44 18.51 15.56 12.49
N GLN A 45 18.23 16.71 11.91
CA GLN A 45 16.92 17.01 11.32
C GLN A 45 16.52 15.96 10.24
N ASN A 46 17.49 15.46 9.49
CA ASN A 46 17.27 14.43 8.49
C ASN A 46 16.78 13.11 9.13
N THR A 47 17.31 12.76 10.30
CA THR A 47 16.87 11.61 11.09
C THR A 47 15.40 11.76 11.50
N TYR A 48 15.01 12.96 11.96
CA TYR A 48 13.61 13.22 12.34
C TYR A 48 12.67 13.18 11.13
N LEU A 49 13.12 13.69 9.97
CA LEU A 49 12.33 13.60 8.72
C LEU A 49 12.07 12.14 8.32
N PHE A 50 13.09 11.27 8.38
CA PHE A 50 12.93 9.85 8.12
C PHE A 50 12.05 9.15 9.17
N LEU A 51 12.18 9.51 10.44
CA LEU A 51 11.29 9.02 11.49
C LEU A 51 9.84 9.40 11.18
N GLY A 52 9.57 10.66 10.86
CA GLY A 52 8.24 11.13 10.47
C GLY A 52 7.68 10.38 9.25
N ALA A 53 8.50 10.20 8.22
CA ALA A 53 8.12 9.43 7.03
C ALA A 53 7.78 7.98 7.38
N THR A 54 8.56 7.34 8.23
CA THR A 54 8.30 5.97 8.70
C THR A 54 7.02 5.87 9.54
N LEU A 55 6.76 6.88 10.39
CA LEU A 55 5.54 6.94 11.19
C LEU A 55 4.29 7.21 10.33
N SER A 56 4.42 7.81 9.17
CA SER A 56 3.29 8.11 8.29
C SER A 56 2.83 6.90 7.48
N ALA A 57 3.74 6.00 7.08
CA ALA A 57 3.43 4.84 6.24
C ALA A 57 2.37 3.92 6.85
N THR A 58 1.53 3.28 6.02
CA THR A 58 0.50 2.30 6.44
C THR A 58 0.65 1.01 5.63
N SER A 59 0.49 -0.15 6.29
CA SER A 59 0.37 -1.43 5.60
C SER A 59 -1.10 -1.84 5.51
N VAL A 60 -1.66 -1.74 4.32
CA VAL A 60 -3.08 -2.10 4.07
C VAL A 60 -3.31 -3.60 4.02
N GLY A 61 -2.30 -4.39 3.68
CA GLY A 61 -2.42 -5.84 3.52
C GLY A 61 -2.91 -6.54 4.79
N ILE A 62 -2.41 -6.11 5.95
CA ILE A 62 -2.80 -6.65 7.26
C ILE A 62 -4.27 -6.33 7.54
N THR A 63 -4.65 -5.07 7.41
CA THR A 63 -6.02 -4.60 7.65
C THR A 63 -7.01 -5.20 6.66
N GLY A 64 -6.67 -5.23 5.38
CA GLY A 64 -7.48 -5.84 4.33
C GLY A 64 -7.77 -7.31 4.61
N ARG A 65 -6.78 -8.05 5.11
CA ARG A 65 -6.94 -9.45 5.53
C ARG A 65 -7.92 -9.58 6.70
N VAL A 66 -7.82 -8.73 7.74
CA VAL A 66 -8.76 -8.76 8.86
C VAL A 66 -10.20 -8.49 8.41
N PHE A 67 -10.43 -7.51 7.53
CA PHE A 67 -11.75 -7.25 6.96
C PHE A 67 -12.27 -8.43 6.13
N ARG A 68 -11.40 -9.09 5.36
CA ARG A 68 -11.72 -10.26 4.54
C ARG A 68 -12.11 -11.46 5.40
N ASP A 69 -11.29 -11.80 6.40
CA ASP A 69 -11.49 -12.95 7.29
C ASP A 69 -12.80 -12.84 8.11
N LEU A 70 -13.24 -11.61 8.38
CA LEU A 70 -14.50 -11.32 9.07
C LEU A 70 -15.69 -11.08 8.12
N GLY A 71 -15.51 -11.20 6.81
CA GLY A 71 -16.57 -10.96 5.81
C GLY A 71 -17.06 -9.50 5.76
N LYS A 72 -16.25 -8.54 6.21
CA LYS A 72 -16.61 -7.11 6.36
C LYS A 72 -16.02 -6.21 5.26
N LEU A 73 -15.42 -6.75 4.19
CA LEU A 73 -14.87 -5.96 3.07
C LEU A 73 -15.88 -5.01 2.40
N GLY A 74 -17.15 -5.40 2.35
CA GLY A 74 -18.23 -4.59 1.78
C GLY A 74 -18.67 -3.39 2.64
N THR A 75 -18.16 -3.24 3.86
CA THR A 75 -18.58 -2.18 4.77
C THR A 75 -18.04 -0.79 4.36
N PRO A 76 -18.74 0.30 4.71
CA PRO A 76 -18.24 1.66 4.47
C PRO A 76 -16.88 1.91 5.12
N ALA A 77 -16.64 1.35 6.30
CA ALA A 77 -15.35 1.47 7.00
C ALA A 77 -14.22 0.83 6.20
N ALA A 78 -14.41 -0.39 5.71
CA ALA A 78 -13.41 -1.07 4.88
C ALA A 78 -13.09 -0.27 3.61
N ARG A 79 -14.12 0.23 2.91
CA ARG A 79 -13.94 1.06 1.70
C ARG A 79 -13.15 2.33 1.97
N ILE A 80 -13.41 3.01 3.11
CA ILE A 80 -12.66 4.21 3.50
C ILE A 80 -11.21 3.84 3.81
N VAL A 81 -10.96 2.78 4.58
CA VAL A 81 -9.60 2.36 4.95
C VAL A 81 -8.80 1.96 3.72
N LEU A 82 -9.36 1.12 2.83
CA LEU A 82 -8.68 0.69 1.62
C LEU A 82 -8.40 1.87 0.67
N GLY A 83 -9.39 2.76 0.48
CA GLY A 83 -9.18 3.97 -0.32
C GLY A 83 -8.18 4.95 0.30
N ALA A 84 -8.21 5.13 1.62
CA ALA A 84 -7.25 5.97 2.34
C ALA A 84 -5.84 5.40 2.26
N ALA A 85 -5.67 4.07 2.31
CA ALA A 85 -4.37 3.43 2.20
C ALA A 85 -3.74 3.61 0.81
N VAL A 86 -4.51 3.54 -0.27
CA VAL A 86 -3.99 3.85 -1.62
C VAL A 86 -3.46 5.29 -1.70
N ILE A 87 -4.18 6.24 -1.09
CA ILE A 87 -3.74 7.64 -1.02
C ILE A 87 -2.49 7.76 -0.15
N ASP A 88 -2.47 7.06 0.97
CA ASP A 88 -1.33 6.98 1.91
C ASP A 88 -0.07 6.46 1.20
N ASP A 89 -0.20 5.42 0.38
CA ASP A 89 0.92 4.86 -0.38
C ASP A 89 1.51 5.87 -1.37
N VAL A 90 0.65 6.53 -2.16
CA VAL A 90 1.10 7.56 -3.13
C VAL A 90 1.79 8.73 -2.42
N LEU A 91 1.14 9.29 -1.39
CA LEU A 91 1.70 10.43 -0.66
C LEU A 91 2.94 10.03 0.14
N GLY A 92 2.98 8.81 0.70
CA GLY A 92 4.14 8.27 1.40
C GLY A 92 5.36 8.17 0.49
N LEU A 93 5.18 7.70 -0.75
CA LEU A 93 6.24 7.63 -1.75
C LEU A 93 6.74 9.02 -2.15
N VAL A 94 5.85 10.01 -2.27
CA VAL A 94 6.23 11.41 -2.50
C VAL A 94 7.05 11.95 -1.33
N ILE A 95 6.65 11.70 -0.08
CA ILE A 95 7.42 12.09 1.10
C ILE A 95 8.79 11.41 1.09
N LEU A 96 8.87 10.13 0.78
CA LEU A 96 10.14 9.40 0.69
C LEU A 96 11.06 10.03 -0.36
N ALA A 97 10.54 10.38 -1.54
CA ALA A 97 11.30 11.03 -2.59
C ALA A 97 11.88 12.38 -2.12
N VAL A 98 11.03 13.21 -1.51
CA VAL A 98 11.44 14.54 -1.00
C VAL A 98 12.47 14.39 0.12
N VAL A 99 12.22 13.55 1.11
CA VAL A 99 13.12 13.38 2.26
C VAL A 99 14.45 12.76 1.82
N SER A 100 14.45 11.79 0.90
CA SER A 100 15.67 11.20 0.35
C SER A 100 16.50 12.24 -0.41
N SER A 101 15.88 13.08 -1.21
CA SER A 101 16.55 14.15 -1.96
C SER A 101 17.10 15.24 -1.04
N LEU A 102 16.35 15.61 0.01
CA LEU A 102 16.83 16.53 1.06
C LEU A 102 18.12 16.04 1.72
N VAL A 103 18.17 14.75 2.05
CA VAL A 103 19.34 14.13 2.67
C VAL A 103 20.55 14.14 1.73
N GLN A 104 20.33 13.79 0.45
CA GLN A 104 21.42 13.70 -0.53
C GLN A 104 21.97 15.08 -0.93
N ALA A 105 21.12 16.08 -1.06
CA ALA A 105 21.50 17.42 -1.48
C ALA A 105 21.99 18.32 -0.33
N GLY A 106 21.76 17.94 0.92
CA GLY A 106 22.15 18.70 2.12
C GLY A 106 21.29 19.94 2.40
N SER A 107 20.79 20.63 1.39
CA SER A 107 19.83 21.73 1.49
C SER A 107 19.02 21.78 0.19
N VAL A 108 17.73 21.99 0.28
CA VAL A 108 16.85 22.04 -0.89
C VAL A 108 15.99 23.29 -0.82
N SER A 109 15.95 24.04 -1.91
CA SER A 109 15.05 25.20 -2.04
C SER A 109 13.59 24.74 -2.18
N VAL A 110 12.64 25.59 -1.83
CA VAL A 110 11.20 25.30 -2.01
C VAL A 110 10.89 24.92 -3.46
N GLY A 111 11.57 25.54 -4.43
CA GLY A 111 11.42 25.21 -5.84
C GLY A 111 11.88 23.78 -6.18
N GLN A 112 12.98 23.32 -5.58
CA GLN A 112 13.45 21.93 -5.75
C GLN A 112 12.51 20.92 -5.13
N VAL A 113 11.98 21.19 -3.93
CA VAL A 113 10.95 20.32 -3.32
C VAL A 113 9.72 20.22 -4.22
N SER A 114 9.24 21.36 -4.74
CA SER A 114 8.10 21.36 -5.66
C SER A 114 8.39 20.60 -6.95
N TRP A 115 9.62 20.66 -7.46
CA TRP A 115 10.06 19.92 -8.62
C TRP A 115 10.05 18.40 -8.36
N ILE A 116 10.61 17.95 -7.23
CA ILE A 116 10.63 16.53 -6.85
C ILE A 116 9.21 15.97 -6.71
N ILE A 117 8.31 16.74 -6.08
CA ILE A 117 6.90 16.37 -5.97
C ILE A 117 6.28 16.25 -7.37
N ALA A 118 6.49 17.24 -8.24
CA ALA A 118 5.98 17.19 -9.60
C ALA A 118 6.53 16.02 -10.39
N GLU A 119 7.82 15.72 -10.28
CA GLU A 119 8.49 14.61 -10.92
C GLU A 119 7.93 13.26 -10.46
N ALA A 120 7.74 13.04 -9.16
CA ALA A 120 7.14 11.83 -8.62
C ALA A 120 5.69 11.64 -9.10
N VAL A 121 4.87 12.71 -9.08
CA VAL A 121 3.48 12.67 -9.55
C VAL A 121 3.41 12.45 -11.05
N LEU A 122 4.25 13.15 -11.85
CA LEU A 122 4.31 12.97 -13.29
C LEU A 122 4.79 11.58 -13.67
N PHE A 123 5.77 11.04 -12.94
CA PHE A 123 6.24 9.67 -13.15
C PHE A 123 5.12 8.65 -12.90
N LEU A 124 4.41 8.75 -11.77
CA LEU A 124 3.29 7.84 -11.45
C LEU A 124 2.16 7.96 -12.47
N ALA A 125 1.72 9.19 -12.77
CA ALA A 125 0.66 9.43 -13.74
C ALA A 125 1.07 9.00 -15.16
N GLY A 126 2.30 9.31 -15.57
CA GLY A 126 2.87 8.94 -16.87
C GLY A 126 3.02 7.44 -17.01
N SER A 127 3.54 6.75 -15.99
CA SER A 127 3.65 5.29 -15.97
C SER A 127 2.29 4.61 -16.14
N ILE A 128 1.27 5.07 -15.41
CA ILE A 128 -0.10 4.56 -15.54
C ILE A 128 -0.66 4.85 -16.93
N TRP A 129 -0.48 6.05 -17.46
CA TRP A 129 -1.00 6.44 -18.77
C TRP A 129 -0.33 5.65 -19.90
N ILE A 130 1.01 5.59 -19.92
CA ILE A 130 1.80 4.83 -20.92
C ILE A 130 1.50 3.32 -20.77
N GLY A 131 1.43 2.83 -19.54
CA GLY A 131 1.12 1.43 -19.28
C GLY A 131 -0.25 1.03 -19.82
N ARG A 132 -1.27 1.87 -19.68
CA ARG A 132 -2.58 1.63 -20.29
C ARG A 132 -2.57 1.58 -21.81
N LEU A 133 -1.66 2.29 -22.45
CA LEU A 133 -1.50 2.26 -23.92
C LEU A 133 -0.75 1.00 -24.36
N ILE A 134 0.27 0.60 -23.63
CA ILE A 134 1.16 -0.53 -24.00
C ILE A 134 0.55 -1.87 -23.58
N ALA A 135 -0.09 -1.94 -22.41
CA ALA A 135 -0.62 -3.19 -21.86
C ALA A 135 -1.52 -3.97 -22.82
N PRO A 136 -2.48 -3.38 -23.56
CA PRO A 136 -3.30 -4.11 -24.52
C PRO A 136 -2.50 -4.70 -25.69
N HIS A 137 -1.41 -4.05 -26.09
CA HIS A 137 -0.58 -4.50 -27.20
C HIS A 137 0.36 -5.63 -26.76
N SER A 138 0.99 -5.49 -25.60
CA SER A 138 1.92 -6.50 -25.08
C SER A 138 1.18 -7.81 -24.75
N SER A 139 -0.02 -7.74 -24.20
CA SER A 139 -0.80 -8.94 -23.88
C SER A 139 -1.32 -9.66 -25.11
N ARG A 140 -1.77 -8.93 -26.17
CA ARG A 140 -2.17 -9.55 -27.43
C ARG A 140 -0.99 -10.27 -28.10
N TRP A 141 0.20 -9.66 -28.05
CA TRP A 141 1.41 -10.27 -28.56
C TRP A 141 1.80 -11.52 -27.75
N LEU A 142 1.70 -11.47 -26.41
CA LEU A 142 1.92 -12.64 -25.56
C LEU A 142 0.87 -13.74 -25.77
N ALA A 143 -0.39 -13.38 -25.93
CA ALA A 143 -1.47 -14.34 -26.19
C ALA A 143 -1.25 -15.12 -27.50
N GLN A 144 -0.60 -14.51 -28.51
CA GLN A 144 -0.24 -15.18 -29.77
C GLN A 144 0.89 -16.21 -29.61
N LEU A 145 1.68 -16.11 -28.53
CA LEU A 145 2.81 -17.01 -28.24
C LEU A 145 2.39 -18.24 -27.39
N ASP A 146 1.09 -18.49 -27.23
CA ASP A 146 0.55 -19.55 -26.35
C ASP A 146 1.12 -19.49 -24.93
N ALA A 147 1.27 -18.28 -24.43
CA ALA A 147 2.00 -17.96 -23.22
C ALA A 147 1.24 -18.43 -21.97
N GLY A 148 1.75 -19.48 -21.35
CA GLY A 148 1.24 -19.98 -20.08
C GLY A 148 1.41 -18.97 -18.92
N PRO A 149 0.93 -19.32 -17.71
CA PRO A 149 1.00 -18.45 -16.50
C PRO A 149 2.40 -17.90 -16.19
N SER A 150 3.45 -18.65 -16.53
CA SER A 150 4.86 -18.27 -16.31
C SER A 150 5.27 -17.03 -17.11
N MET A 151 4.69 -16.81 -18.29
CA MET A 151 5.01 -15.67 -19.14
C MET A 151 4.39 -14.38 -18.60
N LEU A 152 3.16 -14.47 -18.06
CA LEU A 152 2.53 -13.33 -17.39
C LEU A 152 3.33 -12.91 -16.15
N PHE A 153 3.78 -13.89 -15.36
CA PHE A 153 4.67 -13.65 -14.22
C PHE A 153 5.95 -12.91 -14.67
N ALA A 154 6.61 -13.38 -15.73
CA ALA A 154 7.80 -12.75 -16.27
C ALA A 154 7.52 -11.32 -16.74
N GLN A 155 6.37 -11.06 -17.36
CA GLN A 155 5.96 -9.71 -17.79
C GLN A 155 5.76 -8.77 -16.60
N VAL A 156 5.08 -9.21 -15.55
CA VAL A 156 4.87 -8.42 -14.32
C VAL A 156 6.22 -8.05 -13.70
N LEU A 157 7.10 -9.04 -13.55
CA LEU A 157 8.44 -8.84 -12.98
C LEU A 157 9.30 -7.92 -13.86
N ALA A 158 9.33 -8.15 -15.16
CA ALA A 158 10.07 -7.31 -16.09
C ALA A 158 9.58 -5.86 -16.08
N THR A 159 8.26 -5.64 -16.03
CA THR A 159 7.67 -4.30 -15.93
C THR A 159 8.03 -3.63 -14.62
N ALA A 160 7.97 -4.36 -13.51
CA ALA A 160 8.35 -3.84 -12.18
C ALA A 160 9.84 -3.44 -12.15
N LEU A 161 10.72 -4.28 -12.70
CA LEU A 161 12.15 -3.98 -12.77
C LEU A 161 12.46 -2.81 -13.72
N ALA A 162 11.80 -2.75 -14.88
CA ALA A 162 11.99 -1.68 -15.86
C ALA A 162 11.55 -0.32 -15.29
N LEU A 163 10.37 -0.25 -14.66
CA LEU A 163 9.88 0.98 -14.04
C LEU A 163 10.69 1.36 -12.79
N SER A 164 11.18 0.40 -12.01
CA SER A 164 12.09 0.65 -10.89
C SER A 164 13.43 1.22 -11.38
N TRP A 165 13.98 0.68 -12.46
CA TRP A 165 15.19 1.20 -13.08
C TRP A 165 14.96 2.63 -13.62
N LEU A 166 13.82 2.85 -14.31
CA LEU A 166 13.47 4.17 -14.83
C LEU A 166 13.30 5.20 -13.72
N ALA A 167 12.61 4.85 -12.61
CA ALA A 167 12.49 5.71 -11.44
C ALA A 167 13.86 6.09 -10.88
N HIS A 168 14.77 5.10 -10.74
CA HIS A 168 16.13 5.35 -10.28
C HIS A 168 16.93 6.25 -11.25
N ALA A 169 16.79 6.06 -12.55
CA ALA A 169 17.49 6.85 -13.56
C ALA A 169 17.11 8.35 -13.53
N ILE A 170 15.90 8.67 -13.10
CA ILE A 170 15.43 10.06 -12.93
C ILE A 170 15.59 10.58 -11.49
N GLY A 171 16.30 9.86 -10.60
CA GLY A 171 16.58 10.29 -9.24
C GLY A 171 15.53 9.94 -8.20
N LEU A 172 14.48 9.21 -8.57
CA LEU A 172 13.47 8.71 -7.64
C LEU A 172 13.87 7.37 -7.02
N ALA A 173 13.31 7.04 -5.85
CA ALA A 173 13.51 5.73 -5.23
C ALA A 173 12.93 4.61 -6.11
N PRO A 174 13.66 3.48 -6.34
CA PRO A 174 13.21 2.37 -7.19
C PRO A 174 11.83 1.80 -6.82
N ILE A 175 11.47 1.88 -5.55
CA ILE A 175 10.16 1.40 -5.04
C ILE A 175 8.98 2.14 -5.69
N ILE A 176 9.15 3.42 -6.08
CA ILE A 176 8.11 4.19 -6.77
C ILE A 176 7.80 3.56 -8.13
N GLY A 177 8.83 3.07 -8.83
CA GLY A 177 8.68 2.33 -10.09
C GLY A 177 8.00 0.99 -9.91
N ALA A 178 8.38 0.23 -8.87
CA ALA A 178 7.72 -1.04 -8.54
C ALA A 178 6.24 -0.84 -8.18
N PHE A 179 5.92 0.22 -7.43
CA PHE A 179 4.55 0.59 -7.09
C PHE A 179 3.74 0.98 -8.34
N ALA A 180 4.32 1.79 -9.23
CA ALA A 180 3.68 2.14 -10.51
C ALA A 180 3.36 0.89 -11.35
N ALA A 181 4.28 -0.09 -11.40
CA ALA A 181 4.03 -1.37 -12.04
C ALA A 181 2.87 -2.13 -11.39
N GLY A 182 2.81 -2.18 -10.07
CA GLY A 182 1.71 -2.80 -9.33
C GLY A 182 0.35 -2.19 -9.70
N LEU A 183 0.27 -0.86 -9.78
CA LEU A 183 -0.95 -0.17 -10.23
C LEU A 183 -1.37 -0.52 -11.65
N LEU A 184 -0.42 -0.81 -12.56
CA LEU A 184 -0.74 -1.21 -13.94
C LEU A 184 -1.38 -2.59 -14.02
N PHE A 185 -1.04 -3.48 -13.10
CA PHE A 185 -1.55 -4.85 -13.03
C PHE A 185 -2.73 -5.01 -12.06
N GLU A 186 -3.26 -3.92 -11.51
CA GLU A 186 -4.46 -3.96 -10.68
C GLU A 186 -5.69 -4.35 -11.53
N PRO A 187 -6.57 -5.25 -11.05
CA PRO A 187 -7.73 -5.74 -11.80
C PRO A 187 -8.67 -4.65 -12.35
N LEU A 188 -8.69 -3.47 -11.72
CA LEU A 188 -9.45 -2.31 -12.21
C LEU A 188 -8.98 -1.82 -13.60
N PHE A 189 -7.70 -2.01 -13.91
CA PHE A 189 -7.09 -1.60 -15.19
C PHE A 189 -7.02 -2.73 -16.20
N LEU A 190 -7.23 -3.99 -15.76
CA LEU A 190 -7.18 -5.20 -16.58
C LEU A 190 -8.58 -5.70 -16.97
N LYS A 191 -9.64 -4.93 -16.76
CA LYS A 191 -11.03 -5.32 -17.06
C LYS A 191 -11.27 -5.76 -18.51
N ASP A 192 -10.45 -5.30 -19.42
CA ASP A 192 -10.51 -5.63 -20.85
C ASP A 192 -9.58 -6.81 -21.23
N PHE A 193 -8.84 -7.34 -20.26
CA PHE A 193 -7.96 -8.47 -20.48
C PHE A 193 -8.70 -9.79 -20.37
N ASP A 194 -8.49 -10.56 -21.38
CA ASP A 194 -8.92 -11.91 -21.71
C ASP A 194 -9.70 -12.68 -20.63
N ARG A 195 -10.96 -12.95 -20.94
CA ARG A 195 -11.79 -13.86 -20.16
C ARG A 195 -11.08 -15.22 -20.11
N PRO A 196 -11.07 -15.91 -18.95
CA PRO A 196 -10.48 -17.23 -18.81
C PRO A 196 -10.86 -18.14 -19.98
N ALA A 197 -9.95 -18.98 -20.45
CA ALA A 197 -10.22 -19.91 -21.55
C ALA A 197 -11.50 -20.71 -21.29
N ILE A 198 -11.70 -21.14 -20.04
CA ILE A 198 -12.92 -21.86 -19.60
C ILE A 198 -14.20 -21.02 -19.76
N VAL A 199 -14.13 -19.70 -19.58
CA VAL A 199 -15.29 -18.81 -19.78
C VAL A 199 -15.57 -18.63 -21.28
N ARG A 200 -14.53 -18.52 -22.11
CA ARG A 200 -14.66 -18.48 -23.56
C ARG A 200 -15.24 -19.77 -24.16
N GLU A 201 -14.88 -20.91 -23.58
CA GLU A 201 -15.37 -22.21 -24.01
C GLU A 201 -16.79 -22.49 -23.54
N ILE A 202 -17.15 -22.08 -22.32
CA ILE A 202 -18.47 -22.36 -21.72
C ILE A 202 -19.51 -21.32 -22.15
N GLU A 203 -19.17 -20.03 -22.26
CA GLU A 203 -20.14 -18.95 -22.56
C GLU A 203 -20.93 -19.18 -23.89
N PRO A 204 -20.31 -19.67 -24.99
CA PRO A 204 -21.04 -20.01 -26.23
C PRO A 204 -21.93 -21.25 -26.10
N LEU A 205 -21.64 -22.12 -25.12
CA LEU A 205 -22.40 -23.36 -24.89
C LEU A 205 -23.62 -23.14 -23.97
N LEU A 206 -23.73 -21.95 -23.36
CA LEU A 206 -24.86 -21.59 -22.52
C LEU A 206 -26.06 -21.21 -23.40
N PRO A 207 -27.23 -21.86 -23.22
CA PRO A 207 -28.42 -21.53 -24.02
C PRO A 207 -28.80 -20.06 -23.84
N GLN A 208 -28.84 -19.31 -24.96
CA GLN A 208 -29.42 -17.98 -25.05
C GLN A 208 -30.93 -18.13 -25.26
N GLY A 209 -31.68 -18.44 -24.20
CA GLY A 209 -33.12 -18.65 -24.28
C GLY A 209 -33.91 -17.61 -23.53
N GLU A 210 -34.75 -16.88 -24.25
CA GLU A 210 -35.88 -16.15 -23.70
C GLU A 210 -36.98 -17.15 -23.28
N GLY A 211 -37.29 -17.22 -21.98
CA GLY A 211 -38.50 -17.88 -21.47
C GLY A 211 -38.27 -19.29 -20.88
N GLY A 212 -38.09 -19.35 -19.60
CA GLY A 212 -38.06 -20.57 -18.80
C GLY A 212 -37.40 -20.33 -17.44
N GLU A 213 -37.56 -21.23 -16.48
CA GLU A 213 -36.91 -21.17 -15.16
C GLU A 213 -35.45 -20.73 -15.24
N PRO A 214 -34.89 -20.08 -14.19
CA PRO A 214 -33.51 -19.59 -14.19
C PRO A 214 -32.56 -20.73 -14.55
N GLY A 215 -32.18 -20.76 -15.83
CA GLY A 215 -31.48 -21.87 -16.44
C GLY A 215 -30.06 -22.00 -15.87
N LEU A 216 -29.41 -23.10 -16.17
CA LEU A 216 -28.01 -23.39 -15.81
C LEU A 216 -27.10 -22.19 -16.11
N ALA A 217 -27.40 -21.42 -17.18
CA ALA A 217 -26.72 -20.20 -17.58
C ALA A 217 -26.77 -19.10 -16.51
N GLU A 218 -27.94 -18.84 -15.89
CA GLU A 218 -28.08 -17.83 -14.84
C GLU A 218 -27.40 -18.24 -13.52
N ARG A 219 -27.34 -19.54 -13.24
CA ARG A 219 -26.65 -20.10 -12.08
C ARG A 219 -25.12 -20.12 -12.27
N LEU A 220 -24.65 -20.35 -13.49
CA LEU A 220 -23.21 -20.38 -13.80
C LEU A 220 -22.61 -18.98 -14.02
N ARG A 221 -23.38 -18.01 -14.51
CA ARG A 221 -22.92 -16.64 -14.78
C ARG A 221 -22.27 -15.96 -13.56
N PRO A 222 -22.85 -15.97 -12.34
CA PRO A 222 -22.19 -15.41 -11.16
C PRO A 222 -20.92 -16.16 -10.78
N ILE A 223 -20.87 -17.47 -11.00
CA ILE A 223 -19.68 -18.30 -10.73
C ILE A 223 -18.58 -17.97 -11.74
N LEU A 224 -18.92 -17.87 -13.03
CA LEU A 224 -17.98 -17.47 -14.08
C LEU A 224 -17.45 -16.06 -13.86
N ILE A 225 -18.31 -15.09 -13.52
CA ILE A 225 -17.90 -13.71 -13.18
C ILE A 225 -16.99 -13.69 -11.96
N LYS A 226 -17.27 -14.49 -10.94
CA LYS A 226 -16.43 -14.59 -9.75
C LYS A 226 -15.05 -15.16 -10.07
N HIS A 227 -14.96 -16.15 -10.94
CA HIS A 227 -13.66 -16.71 -11.36
C HIS A 227 -12.89 -15.82 -12.34
N THR A 228 -13.58 -14.99 -13.14
CA THR A 228 -12.93 -14.05 -14.05
C THR A 228 -12.19 -12.93 -13.32
N GLY A 229 -12.72 -12.49 -12.18
CA GLY A 229 -12.14 -11.37 -11.42
C GLY A 229 -10.92 -11.73 -10.57
N HIS A 230 -10.65 -13.00 -10.30
CA HIS A 230 -9.63 -13.43 -9.34
C HIS A 230 -8.40 -14.10 -9.97
N GLN A 231 -8.40 -14.36 -11.27
CA GLN A 231 -7.29 -15.08 -11.92
C GLN A 231 -5.95 -14.33 -11.86
N HIS A 232 -5.98 -13.01 -11.99
CA HIS A 232 -4.76 -12.20 -11.95
C HIS A 232 -4.16 -12.11 -10.54
N GLU A 233 -5.00 -12.06 -9.50
CA GLU A 233 -4.54 -12.11 -8.10
C GLU A 233 -3.80 -13.44 -7.84
N HIS A 234 -4.35 -14.57 -8.27
CA HIS A 234 -3.74 -15.89 -8.10
C HIS A 234 -2.40 -16.06 -8.84
N MET A 235 -2.14 -15.30 -9.88
CA MET A 235 -0.86 -15.36 -10.62
C MET A 235 0.24 -14.51 -9.97
N ILE A 236 -0.12 -13.42 -9.29
CA ILE A 236 0.84 -12.52 -8.61
C ILE A 236 1.09 -12.98 -7.16
N GLU A 237 0.12 -13.61 -6.52
CA GLU A 237 0.25 -14.15 -5.16
C GLU A 237 1.51 -15.00 -4.92
N PRO A 238 1.92 -15.92 -5.82
CA PRO A 238 3.13 -16.72 -5.62
C PRO A 238 4.41 -15.89 -5.51
N ILE A 239 4.48 -14.73 -6.18
CA ILE A 239 5.60 -13.79 -6.05
C ILE A 239 5.64 -13.27 -4.62
N GLY A 240 4.49 -12.83 -4.10
CA GLY A 240 4.36 -12.36 -2.73
C GLY A 240 4.72 -13.44 -1.72
N TYR A 241 4.23 -14.67 -1.89
CA TYR A 241 4.53 -15.79 -1.00
C TYR A 241 6.02 -16.14 -0.93
N PHE A 242 6.78 -15.90 -1.99
CA PHE A 242 8.23 -16.11 -2.00
C PHE A 242 9.01 -14.89 -1.50
N PHE A 243 8.78 -13.71 -2.09
CA PHE A 243 9.61 -12.53 -1.80
C PHE A 243 9.29 -11.86 -0.48
N VAL A 244 8.03 -11.89 -0.01
CA VAL A 244 7.66 -11.25 1.26
C VAL A 244 8.36 -11.90 2.46
N PRO A 245 8.36 -13.23 2.64
CA PRO A 245 9.15 -13.86 3.70
C PRO A 245 10.65 -13.58 3.59
N VAL A 246 11.22 -13.63 2.38
CA VAL A 246 12.64 -13.32 2.14
C VAL A 246 12.96 -11.89 2.57
N PHE A 247 12.11 -10.92 2.21
CA PHE A 247 12.24 -9.52 2.64
C PHE A 247 12.22 -9.39 4.17
N PHE A 248 11.26 -10.03 4.85
CA PHE A 248 11.17 -9.95 6.31
C PHE A 248 12.35 -10.63 7.00
N VAL A 249 12.85 -11.77 6.48
CA VAL A 249 14.05 -12.43 7.01
C VAL A 249 15.26 -11.54 6.81
N LEU A 250 15.51 -11.02 5.61
CA LEU A 250 16.64 -10.13 5.34
C LEU A 250 16.61 -8.86 6.19
N THR A 251 15.42 -8.29 6.39
CA THR A 251 15.24 -7.12 7.24
C THR A 251 15.46 -7.47 8.71
N GLY A 252 14.93 -8.60 9.17
CA GLY A 252 15.12 -9.10 10.53
C GLY A 252 16.58 -9.40 10.86
N MET A 253 17.35 -9.92 9.90
CA MET A 253 18.79 -10.16 10.06
C MET A 253 19.62 -8.88 10.23
N GLN A 254 19.09 -7.72 9.82
CA GLN A 254 19.75 -6.43 10.02
C GLN A 254 19.49 -5.82 11.40
N VAL A 255 18.64 -6.45 12.21
CA VAL A 255 18.36 -5.99 13.58
C VAL A 255 19.45 -6.50 14.52
N ASP A 256 20.10 -5.60 15.23
CA ASP A 256 21.00 -6.01 16.31
C ASP A 256 20.17 -6.45 17.53
N LEU A 257 20.17 -7.76 17.79
CA LEU A 257 19.43 -8.34 18.92
C LEU A 257 19.87 -7.79 20.29
N LYS A 258 21.11 -7.29 20.41
CA LYS A 258 21.57 -6.66 21.65
C LYS A 258 20.83 -5.35 21.92
N THR A 259 20.48 -4.62 20.87
CA THR A 259 19.69 -3.38 21.02
C THR A 259 18.27 -3.65 21.48
N LEU A 260 17.70 -4.81 21.17
CA LEU A 260 16.37 -5.22 21.66
C LEU A 260 16.36 -5.53 23.17
N ALA A 261 17.52 -5.84 23.75
CA ALA A 261 17.66 -6.10 25.18
C ALA A 261 17.92 -4.80 25.99
N ASP A 262 18.18 -3.68 25.34
CA ASP A 262 18.41 -2.39 26.00
C ASP A 262 17.06 -1.76 26.42
N PRO A 263 16.81 -1.60 27.75
CA PRO A 263 15.55 -0.99 28.22
C PRO A 263 15.30 0.43 27.72
N ALA A 264 16.36 1.20 27.46
CA ALA A 264 16.24 2.55 26.94
C ALA A 264 15.72 2.54 25.49
N ILE A 265 16.24 1.65 24.66
CA ILE A 265 15.78 1.46 23.28
C ILE A 265 14.33 0.98 23.24
N VAL A 266 13.99 0.02 24.10
CA VAL A 266 12.61 -0.48 24.23
C VAL A 266 11.66 0.62 24.66
N ALA A 267 12.05 1.45 25.64
CA ALA A 267 11.21 2.60 26.10
C ALA A 267 10.98 3.61 24.97
N VAL A 268 12.02 3.95 24.19
CA VAL A 268 11.88 4.81 23.01
C VAL A 268 10.96 4.18 21.97
N ALA A 269 11.12 2.87 21.70
CA ALA A 269 10.28 2.15 20.74
C ALA A 269 8.80 2.13 21.15
N LEU A 270 8.51 1.97 22.44
CA LEU A 270 7.15 2.06 22.95
C LEU A 270 6.57 3.47 22.79
N GLY A 271 7.36 4.51 23.07
CA GLY A 271 6.97 5.91 22.85
C GLY A 271 6.68 6.22 21.37
N VAL A 272 7.56 5.76 20.47
CA VAL A 272 7.40 5.87 19.02
C VAL A 272 6.15 5.10 18.55
N THR A 273 5.92 3.89 19.10
CA THR A 273 4.73 3.09 18.81
C THR A 273 3.45 3.79 19.25
N ALA A 274 3.43 4.35 20.46
CA ALA A 274 2.29 5.10 20.96
C ALA A 274 1.95 6.30 20.08
N ALA A 275 2.97 7.04 19.63
CA ALA A 275 2.81 8.15 18.70
C ALA A 275 2.31 7.71 17.33
N ALA A 276 2.83 6.60 16.80
CA ALA A 276 2.38 6.01 15.54
C ALA A 276 0.91 5.63 15.59
N VAL A 277 0.46 5.00 16.68
CA VAL A 277 -0.95 4.65 16.91
C VAL A 277 -1.80 5.90 17.05
N ALA A 278 -1.41 6.85 17.93
CA ALA A 278 -2.17 8.07 18.17
C ALA A 278 -2.35 8.90 16.90
N GLY A 279 -1.30 9.05 16.10
CA GLY A 279 -1.34 9.79 14.83
C GLY A 279 -2.32 9.20 13.82
N LYS A 280 -2.40 7.86 13.72
CA LYS A 280 -3.37 7.20 12.83
C LYS A 280 -4.79 7.19 13.39
N LEU A 281 -4.95 7.07 14.71
CA LEU A 281 -6.26 7.21 15.34
C LEU A 281 -6.86 8.60 15.13
N ALA A 282 -6.03 9.64 15.08
CA ALA A 282 -6.47 11.00 14.75
C ALA A 282 -7.15 11.06 13.35
N ALA A 283 -6.64 10.33 12.36
CA ALA A 283 -7.25 10.25 11.04
C ALA A 283 -8.67 9.64 11.08
N GLY A 284 -8.93 8.72 12.00
CA GLY A 284 -10.24 8.09 12.17
C GLY A 284 -11.36 9.07 12.46
N PHE A 285 -11.08 10.25 13.03
CA PHE A 285 -12.10 11.28 13.29
C PHE A 285 -12.71 11.85 12.00
N PHE A 286 -12.02 11.70 10.86
CA PHE A 286 -12.48 12.12 9.54
C PHE A 286 -13.28 11.03 8.81
N ALA A 287 -13.47 9.86 9.41
CA ALA A 287 -14.24 8.76 8.84
C ALA A 287 -15.76 9.02 8.79
N GLY A 288 -16.26 9.99 9.55
CA GLY A 288 -17.68 10.26 9.65
C GLY A 288 -18.48 9.08 10.23
N PRO A 289 -19.67 8.76 9.69
CA PRO A 289 -20.54 7.69 10.22
C PRO A 289 -19.96 6.27 10.11
N ALA A 290 -18.89 6.08 9.35
CA ALA A 290 -18.26 4.76 9.15
C ALA A 290 -17.55 4.19 10.40
N GLY A 291 -17.49 4.97 11.47
CA GLY A 291 -16.89 4.54 12.74
C GLY A 291 -15.42 4.94 12.87
N LYS A 292 -15.17 6.00 13.63
CA LYS A 292 -13.84 6.60 13.81
C LYS A 292 -12.80 5.61 14.33
N TRP A 293 -13.21 4.72 15.24
CA TRP A 293 -12.29 3.75 15.84
C TRP A 293 -11.92 2.62 14.87
N VAL A 294 -12.89 2.10 14.11
CA VAL A 294 -12.63 1.06 13.12
C VAL A 294 -11.70 1.58 12.03
N VAL A 295 -11.98 2.78 11.51
CA VAL A 295 -11.14 3.38 10.47
C VAL A 295 -9.77 3.77 11.03
N GLY A 296 -9.71 4.40 12.20
CA GLY A 296 -8.44 4.76 12.83
C GLY A 296 -7.55 3.54 13.06
N TRP A 297 -8.06 2.48 13.70
CA TRP A 297 -7.31 1.24 13.92
C TRP A 297 -6.99 0.51 12.63
N GLY A 298 -7.84 0.62 11.60
CA GLY A 298 -7.57 0.08 10.28
C GLY A 298 -6.35 0.71 9.60
N MET A 299 -5.98 1.93 9.97
CA MET A 299 -4.81 2.65 9.44
C MET A 299 -3.54 2.47 10.30
N VAL A 300 -3.60 1.79 11.47
CA VAL A 300 -2.46 1.66 12.39
C VAL A 300 -1.32 0.78 11.87
N PRO A 301 -1.52 -0.38 11.21
CA PRO A 301 -0.42 -1.28 10.87
C PRO A 301 0.65 -0.62 10.00
N ARG A 302 1.93 -0.89 10.31
CA ARG A 302 3.06 -0.32 9.57
C ARG A 302 3.68 -1.30 8.58
N GLY A 303 3.72 -2.57 8.90
CA GLY A 303 4.18 -3.67 8.06
C GLY A 303 5.47 -3.37 7.28
N GLU A 304 5.48 -3.85 6.04
CA GLU A 304 6.61 -3.77 5.11
C GLU A 304 6.97 -2.34 4.71
N VAL A 305 5.99 -1.45 4.54
CA VAL A 305 6.22 -0.07 4.06
C VAL A 305 7.06 0.72 5.06
N GLY A 306 6.76 0.59 6.37
CA GLY A 306 7.55 1.22 7.43
C GLY A 306 9.01 0.73 7.44
N LEU A 307 9.23 -0.57 7.20
CA LEU A 307 10.58 -1.15 7.12
C LEU A 307 11.34 -0.66 5.88
N ILE A 308 10.68 -0.50 4.73
CA ILE A 308 11.30 0.04 3.52
C ILE A 308 11.81 1.47 3.76
N PHE A 309 11.03 2.31 4.43
CA PHE A 309 11.45 3.67 4.77
C PHE A 309 12.63 3.66 5.75
N ALA A 310 12.60 2.78 6.76
CA ALA A 310 13.71 2.63 7.69
C ALA A 310 15.00 2.16 6.98
N MET A 311 14.88 1.19 6.06
CA MET A 311 16.01 0.72 5.26
C MET A 311 16.58 1.82 4.36
N ALA A 312 15.73 2.61 3.72
CA ALA A 312 16.16 3.76 2.92
C ALA A 312 16.94 4.77 3.78
N GLY A 313 16.44 5.09 4.98
CA GLY A 313 17.15 5.97 5.92
C GLY A 313 18.48 5.40 6.39
N LYS A 314 18.58 4.08 6.58
CA LYS A 314 19.84 3.39 6.92
C LYS A 314 20.83 3.43 5.76
N GLN A 315 20.38 3.17 4.52
CA GLN A 315 21.22 3.24 3.32
C GLN A 315 21.75 4.66 3.06
N LEU A 316 21.00 5.68 3.39
CA LEU A 316 21.41 7.08 3.30
C LEU A 316 22.26 7.55 4.50
N GLY A 317 22.54 6.67 5.46
CA GLY A 317 23.37 6.98 6.63
C GLY A 317 22.74 7.93 7.65
N VAL A 318 21.43 8.18 7.56
CA VAL A 318 20.69 9.06 8.49
C VAL A 318 20.04 8.30 9.64
N MET A 319 20.00 6.98 9.57
CA MET A 319 19.53 6.11 10.66
C MET A 319 20.64 5.15 11.11
N ASN A 320 20.94 5.16 12.40
CA ASN A 320 21.85 4.20 13.01
C ASN A 320 21.11 2.89 13.38
N GLU A 321 21.86 1.89 13.83
CA GLU A 321 21.34 0.56 14.19
C GLU A 321 20.28 0.62 15.31
N ALA A 322 20.52 1.46 16.33
CA ALA A 322 19.59 1.62 17.44
C ALA A 322 18.23 2.18 16.96
N MET A 323 18.27 3.18 16.09
CA MET A 323 17.05 3.78 15.54
C MET A 323 16.32 2.82 14.59
N PHE A 324 17.05 2.08 13.78
CA PHE A 324 16.47 1.03 12.95
C PHE A 324 15.75 -0.01 13.82
N SER A 325 16.37 -0.46 14.92
CA SER A 325 15.76 -1.39 15.88
C SER A 325 14.51 -0.83 16.54
N VAL A 326 14.50 0.46 16.91
CA VAL A 326 13.29 1.16 17.42
C VAL A 326 12.13 1.07 16.43
N ILE A 327 12.40 1.29 15.15
CA ILE A 327 11.38 1.23 14.10
C ILE A 327 10.90 -0.20 13.89
N VAL A 328 11.79 -1.18 13.88
CA VAL A 328 11.40 -2.59 13.75
C VAL A 328 10.48 -3.03 14.88
N ILE A 329 10.80 -2.66 16.12
CA ILE A 329 9.93 -2.92 17.29
C ILE A 329 8.55 -2.27 17.08
N MET A 330 8.50 -1.01 16.66
CA MET A 330 7.27 -0.29 16.39
C MET A 330 6.44 -0.98 15.30
N VAL A 331 7.07 -1.43 14.22
CA VAL A 331 6.40 -2.19 13.13
C VAL A 331 5.81 -3.49 13.67
N ILE A 332 6.60 -4.27 14.42
CA ILE A 332 6.13 -5.53 15.02
C ILE A 332 4.93 -5.27 15.95
N LEU A 333 5.04 -4.31 16.86
CA LEU A 333 3.98 -4.02 17.82
C LEU A 333 2.69 -3.56 17.14
N THR A 334 2.76 -2.62 16.19
CA THR A 334 1.58 -2.13 15.47
C THR A 334 0.93 -3.23 14.64
N THR A 335 1.73 -4.11 14.02
CA THR A 335 1.26 -5.25 13.24
C THR A 335 0.57 -6.30 14.10
N LEU A 336 1.11 -6.62 15.28
CA LEU A 336 0.54 -7.62 16.18
C LEU A 336 -0.70 -7.13 16.93
N ILE A 337 -0.73 -5.86 17.34
CA ILE A 337 -1.84 -5.29 18.13
C ILE A 337 -3.07 -5.03 17.27
N THR A 338 -2.89 -4.66 16.01
CA THR A 338 -4.01 -4.22 15.16
C THR A 338 -5.06 -5.32 14.89
N PRO A 339 -4.72 -6.55 14.46
CA PRO A 339 -5.72 -7.56 14.14
C PRO A 339 -6.67 -7.89 15.31
N PRO A 340 -6.21 -8.13 16.55
CA PRO A 340 -7.12 -8.41 17.67
C PRO A 340 -8.00 -7.20 18.02
N VAL A 341 -7.45 -5.97 18.01
CA VAL A 341 -8.23 -4.77 18.34
C VAL A 341 -9.26 -4.47 17.26
N LEU A 342 -8.85 -4.50 15.99
CA LEU A 342 -9.74 -4.27 14.87
C LEU A 342 -10.82 -5.36 14.79
N GLY A 343 -10.44 -6.62 15.00
CA GLY A 343 -11.38 -7.74 15.05
C GLY A 343 -12.43 -7.58 16.16
N TRP A 344 -12.01 -7.12 17.33
CA TRP A 344 -12.94 -6.84 18.44
C TRP A 344 -13.90 -5.66 18.12
N LEU A 345 -13.39 -4.57 17.52
CA LEU A 345 -14.20 -3.44 17.09
C LEU A 345 -15.23 -3.85 16.03
N LEU A 346 -14.82 -4.64 15.03
CA LEU A 346 -15.69 -5.10 13.93
C LEU A 346 -16.78 -6.10 14.36
N ARG A 347 -16.58 -6.81 15.46
CA ARG A 347 -17.60 -7.70 16.01
C ARG A 347 -18.67 -6.93 16.80
N ARG A 348 -18.35 -5.72 17.26
CA ARG A 348 -19.26 -4.85 18.02
C ARG A 348 -20.01 -3.81 17.16
N SER A 349 -19.54 -3.59 15.95
CA SER A 349 -20.15 -2.72 14.93
C SER A 349 -21.02 -3.54 13.95
#